data_0fdcf62940826fcd82ccf2aab24b7770
#
_entry.id   0fdcf62940826fcd82ccf2aab24b7770
#
_cell.length_a   1.000
_cell.length_b   1.000
_cell.length_c   1.000
_cell.angle_alpha   90.00
_cell.angle_beta   90.00
_cell.angle_gamma   90.00
#
_symmetry.space_group_name_H-M   'P 1'
#
loop_
_entity.id
_entity.type
_entity.pdbx_description
1 polymer ?
#
loop_
_entity_poly.entity_id
_entity_poly.type
_entity_poly.pdbx_seq_one_letter_code
_entity_poly.pdbx_strand_id
1 'polypeptide(L)'
;MIVLGDFLLLNALLLFFLKVFKDYVPPVMIQYTRIFFFINNVSLLVGLYITPPIIHERHIDINQLITRIFRLTLFQALSMFVFFRLLYNTGELFRFMLIYTPSLFVSLIIARIIERFIINTYRQHGGNSRSVVLVGNDPALLLVYNELASNPARGYRIKGYYADNELKNCPKQIARLGTLDDLAAKMQSNDIKFGIDELFCCLSHDENEKIMSIMRFCDTNFIKFYYVPRMIGNYNLNLKPEKFGSIHLFTNHKEPLRSFGNRLLKRTFDVVVSSLVCIVMLPFLPIIALIIKHQSPGPLLFKQKRTGMNGETFTCYKFRSMHVNKAADTQQATQDDPRKFPFGNFMRKSNLDEFPQFFNVLIGNMSIVGPRPHMLLHTEVYSEQIGRYMVRHFCKPGITGWAQVTGFRGETKELWQMEERIRRDIWYIENWSFSLDLHIIFLTFTSIFKHDKNAY
;
A
#
# COMPACT_ATOMS: atom_id res chain seq x y z
N MET A 1 10.34 26.34 -9.44
CA MET A 1 9.35 26.16 -10.52
C MET A 1 8.05 25.55 -10.03
N ILE A 2 8.05 24.37 -9.43
CA ILE A 2 6.86 23.63 -9.03
C ILE A 2 6.02 24.38 -8.02
N VAL A 3 6.60 24.85 -6.94
CA VAL A 3 5.91 25.66 -5.92
C VAL A 3 5.23 26.88 -6.55
N LEU A 4 5.90 27.52 -7.52
CA LEU A 4 5.32 28.63 -8.27
C LEU A 4 4.11 28.17 -9.10
N GLY A 5 4.21 26.99 -9.72
CA GLY A 5 3.09 26.37 -10.44
C GLY A 5 1.89 26.11 -9.54
N ASP A 6 2.11 25.63 -8.31
CA ASP A 6 1.06 25.41 -7.33
C ASP A 6 0.33 26.71 -6.96
N PHE A 7 1.08 27.79 -6.74
CA PHE A 7 0.48 29.11 -6.48
C PHE A 7 -0.31 29.64 -7.69
N LEU A 8 0.22 29.49 -8.90
CA LEU A 8 -0.49 29.90 -10.12
C LEU A 8 -1.79 29.11 -10.30
N LEU A 9 -1.73 27.79 -10.13
CA LEU A 9 -2.89 26.92 -10.25
C LEU A 9 -3.94 27.23 -9.18
N LEU A 10 -3.53 27.43 -7.92
CA LEU A 10 -4.41 27.79 -6.81
C LEU A 10 -5.15 29.09 -7.11
N ASN A 11 -4.42 30.12 -7.56
CA ASN A 11 -5.00 31.43 -7.87
C ASN A 11 -5.89 31.40 -9.11
N ALA A 12 -5.48 30.64 -10.15
CA ALA A 12 -6.31 30.45 -11.35
C ALA A 12 -7.63 29.73 -11.02
N LEU A 13 -7.57 28.69 -10.19
CA LEU A 13 -8.75 27.98 -9.73
C LEU A 13 -9.69 28.88 -8.91
N LEU A 14 -9.14 29.71 -8.02
CA LEU A 14 -9.91 30.66 -7.25
C LEU A 14 -10.60 31.70 -8.14
N LEU A 15 -9.88 32.24 -9.11
CA LEU A 15 -10.45 33.17 -10.12
C LEU A 15 -11.58 32.50 -10.93
N PHE A 16 -11.38 31.24 -11.30
CA PHE A 16 -12.40 30.48 -12.00
C PHE A 16 -13.69 30.37 -11.16
N PHE A 17 -13.56 30.02 -9.88
CA PHE A 17 -14.72 29.95 -8.96
C PHE A 17 -15.41 31.30 -8.80
N LEU A 18 -14.64 32.38 -8.63
CA LEU A 18 -15.19 33.73 -8.50
C LEU A 18 -15.93 34.22 -9.76
N LYS A 19 -15.57 33.73 -10.95
CA LYS A 19 -16.21 34.10 -12.23
C LYS A 19 -17.36 33.20 -12.63
N VAL A 20 -17.18 31.87 -12.51
CA VAL A 20 -18.08 30.87 -13.08
C VAL A 20 -19.07 30.35 -12.02
N PHE A 21 -18.61 30.14 -10.79
CA PHE A 21 -19.41 29.59 -9.70
C PHE A 21 -19.75 30.64 -8.63
N LYS A 22 -20.14 31.85 -9.05
CA LYS A 22 -20.46 32.96 -8.13
C LYS A 22 -21.49 32.60 -7.06
N ASP A 23 -22.49 31.79 -7.40
CA ASP A 23 -23.58 31.41 -6.49
C ASP A 23 -23.09 30.48 -5.35
N TYR A 24 -21.95 29.85 -5.50
CA TYR A 24 -21.34 28.99 -4.49
C TYR A 24 -20.27 29.71 -3.66
N VAL A 25 -19.90 30.95 -4.05
CA VAL A 25 -18.90 31.74 -3.35
C VAL A 25 -19.59 32.64 -2.35
N PRO A 26 -19.20 32.60 -1.05
CA PRO A 26 -19.77 33.48 -0.04
C PRO A 26 -19.67 34.96 -0.44
N PRO A 27 -20.73 35.77 -0.27
CA PRO A 27 -20.73 37.20 -0.64
C PRO A 27 -19.58 37.98 -0.01
N VAL A 28 -19.20 37.64 1.21
CA VAL A 28 -18.05 38.22 1.92
C VAL A 28 -16.73 38.03 1.17
N MET A 29 -16.57 36.88 0.48
CA MET A 29 -15.37 36.61 -0.31
C MET A 29 -15.30 37.47 -1.58
N ILE A 30 -16.45 37.78 -2.15
CA ILE A 30 -16.56 38.68 -3.32
C ILE A 30 -16.22 40.11 -2.88
N GLN A 31 -16.75 40.55 -1.72
CA GLN A 31 -16.51 41.89 -1.17
C GLN A 31 -15.04 42.11 -0.78
N TYR A 32 -14.40 41.11 -0.18
CA TYR A 32 -13.03 41.19 0.31
C TYR A 32 -12.07 40.29 -0.48
N THR A 33 -12.20 40.24 -1.78
CA THR A 33 -11.47 39.36 -2.69
C THR A 33 -9.95 39.37 -2.46
N ARG A 34 -9.32 40.54 -2.23
CA ARG A 34 -7.86 40.64 -1.98
C ARG A 34 -7.43 39.92 -0.71
N ILE A 35 -8.18 40.06 0.38
CA ILE A 35 -7.90 39.35 1.64
C ILE A 35 -8.06 37.86 1.45
N PHE A 36 -9.05 37.46 0.69
CA PHE A 36 -9.30 36.05 0.42
C PHE A 36 -8.17 35.40 -0.42
N PHE A 37 -7.66 36.10 -1.43
CA PHE A 37 -6.47 35.68 -2.15
C PHE A 37 -5.26 35.53 -1.23
N PHE A 38 -5.05 36.51 -0.35
CA PHE A 38 -3.96 36.45 0.63
C PHE A 38 -4.10 35.24 1.56
N ILE A 39 -5.26 35.03 2.17
CA ILE A 39 -5.51 33.88 3.05
C ILE A 39 -5.29 32.55 2.31
N ASN A 40 -5.79 32.42 1.10
CA ASN A 40 -5.67 31.21 0.30
C ASN A 40 -4.19 30.89 -0.01
N ASN A 41 -3.39 31.89 -0.38
CA ASN A 41 -1.97 31.73 -0.63
C ASN A 41 -1.18 31.42 0.64
N VAL A 42 -1.46 32.08 1.76
CA VAL A 42 -0.84 31.77 3.08
C VAL A 42 -1.18 30.35 3.49
N SER A 43 -2.43 29.92 3.31
CA SER A 43 -2.87 28.55 3.64
C SER A 43 -2.14 27.50 2.82
N LEU A 44 -1.88 27.77 1.52
CA LEU A 44 -1.05 26.88 0.71
C LEU A 44 0.40 26.85 1.20
N LEU A 45 0.96 27.99 1.59
CA LEU A 45 2.32 28.07 2.12
C LEU A 45 2.48 27.26 3.40
N VAL A 46 1.50 27.32 4.32
CA VAL A 46 1.45 26.46 5.51
C VAL A 46 1.39 24.99 5.12
N GLY A 47 0.54 24.63 4.15
CA GLY A 47 0.44 23.26 3.64
C GLY A 47 1.77 22.78 3.03
N LEU A 48 2.45 23.58 2.23
CA LEU A 48 3.75 23.28 1.63
C LEU A 48 4.88 23.17 2.66
N TYR A 49 4.83 23.95 3.74
CA TYR A 49 5.78 23.82 4.83
C TYR A 49 5.68 22.47 5.54
N ILE A 50 4.46 22.01 5.80
CA ILE A 50 4.19 20.70 6.44
C ILE A 50 4.44 19.53 5.48
N THR A 51 4.13 19.72 4.19
CA THR A 51 4.22 18.68 3.16
C THR A 51 5.04 19.16 1.96
N PRO A 52 6.39 19.23 2.09
CA PRO A 52 7.24 19.72 1.01
C PRO A 52 7.13 18.86 -0.26
N PRO A 53 7.19 19.45 -1.46
CA PRO A 53 7.14 18.73 -2.72
C PRO A 53 8.40 17.89 -2.95
N ILE A 54 8.25 16.62 -3.44
CA ILE A 54 9.36 15.67 -3.66
C ILE A 54 9.66 15.43 -5.14
N ILE A 55 9.48 16.40 -5.99
CA ILE A 55 9.62 16.16 -7.44
C ILE A 55 11.07 15.91 -7.88
N HIS A 56 12.04 16.25 -7.04
CA HIS A 56 13.45 15.94 -7.29
C HIS A 56 13.78 14.43 -7.13
N GLU A 57 12.97 13.67 -6.43
CA GLU A 57 13.16 12.22 -6.34
C GLU A 57 12.80 11.53 -7.67
N ARG A 58 13.73 10.72 -8.20
CA ARG A 58 13.55 9.99 -9.47
C ARG A 58 12.65 8.75 -9.31
N HIS A 59 12.56 8.24 -8.07
CA HIS A 59 11.76 7.09 -7.68
C HIS A 59 10.64 7.53 -6.73
N ILE A 60 9.46 7.81 -7.25
CA ILE A 60 8.28 8.13 -6.45
C ILE A 60 7.14 7.20 -6.87
N ASP A 61 6.59 6.48 -5.90
CA ASP A 61 5.37 5.71 -6.10
C ASP A 61 4.15 6.61 -6.25
N ILE A 62 3.24 6.23 -7.14
CA ILE A 62 1.98 6.96 -7.37
C ILE A 62 1.20 7.12 -6.06
N ASN A 63 1.18 6.08 -5.22
CA ASN A 63 0.50 6.13 -3.92
C ASN A 63 1.11 7.18 -2.97
N GLN A 64 2.44 7.32 -2.97
CA GLN A 64 3.12 8.36 -2.19
C GLN A 64 2.78 9.76 -2.70
N LEU A 65 2.72 9.94 -4.02
CA LEU A 65 2.34 11.19 -4.64
C LEU A 65 0.92 11.60 -4.27
N ILE A 66 -0.06 10.71 -4.45
CA ILE A 66 -1.47 10.94 -4.10
C ILE A 66 -1.63 11.26 -2.62
N THR A 67 -0.99 10.48 -1.74
CA THR A 67 -1.05 10.69 -0.28
C THR A 67 -0.50 12.06 0.12
N ARG A 68 0.55 12.53 -0.53
CA ARG A 68 1.14 13.85 -0.26
C ARG A 68 0.26 14.99 -0.75
N ILE A 69 -0.31 14.88 -1.95
CA ILE A 69 -1.25 15.87 -2.47
C ILE A 69 -2.49 15.92 -1.57
N PHE A 70 -2.99 14.78 -1.12
CA PHE A 70 -4.10 14.72 -0.17
C PHE A 70 -3.78 15.44 1.15
N ARG A 71 -2.60 15.19 1.72
CA ARG A 71 -2.16 15.90 2.94
C ARG A 71 -2.03 17.40 2.69
N LEU A 72 -1.41 17.81 1.57
CA LEU A 72 -1.26 19.21 1.20
C LEU A 72 -2.62 19.92 1.12
N THR A 73 -3.56 19.35 0.38
CA THR A 73 -4.91 19.94 0.22
C THR A 73 -5.70 19.94 1.53
N LEU A 74 -5.54 18.91 2.36
CA LEU A 74 -6.18 18.84 3.67
C LEU A 74 -5.65 19.95 4.60
N PHE A 75 -4.34 20.12 4.71
CA PHE A 75 -3.74 21.17 5.53
C PHE A 75 -4.04 22.56 5.00
N GLN A 76 -4.04 22.75 3.68
CA GLN A 76 -4.42 23.99 3.04
C GLN A 76 -5.90 24.34 3.35
N ALA A 77 -6.80 23.37 3.22
CA ALA A 77 -8.22 23.56 3.50
C ALA A 77 -8.46 23.87 4.98
N LEU A 78 -7.81 23.11 5.88
CA LEU A 78 -7.92 23.34 7.33
C LEU A 78 -7.41 24.73 7.72
N SER A 79 -6.23 25.11 7.21
CA SER A 79 -5.63 26.41 7.46
C SER A 79 -6.51 27.53 6.95
N MET A 80 -7.02 27.41 5.73
CA MET A 80 -7.95 28.37 5.12
C MET A 80 -9.23 28.49 5.93
N PHE A 81 -9.80 27.36 6.39
CA PHE A 81 -10.99 27.36 7.23
C PHE A 81 -10.76 28.10 8.56
N VAL A 82 -9.63 27.83 9.22
CA VAL A 82 -9.28 28.47 10.50
C VAL A 82 -9.08 29.99 10.31
N PHE A 83 -8.28 30.42 9.33
CA PHE A 83 -8.05 31.84 9.05
C PHE A 83 -9.34 32.58 8.73
N PHE A 84 -10.20 31.94 7.93
CA PHE A 84 -11.43 32.56 7.51
C PHE A 84 -12.44 32.63 8.65
N ARG A 85 -12.49 31.58 9.49
CA ARG A 85 -13.41 31.54 10.67
C ARG A 85 -13.01 32.56 11.74
N LEU A 86 -11.72 32.85 11.87
CA LEU A 86 -11.23 33.90 12.79
C LEU A 86 -11.60 35.31 12.33
N LEU A 87 -11.69 35.54 11.02
CA LEU A 87 -12.00 36.86 10.46
C LEU A 87 -13.48 37.07 10.22
N TYR A 88 -14.21 36.01 9.81
CA TYR A 88 -15.60 36.11 9.40
C TYR A 88 -16.41 34.90 9.89
N ASN A 89 -17.50 35.19 10.63
CA ASN A 89 -18.35 34.11 11.18
C ASN A 89 -19.52 33.77 10.22
N THR A 90 -19.24 33.20 9.04
CA THR A 90 -20.26 32.82 8.08
C THR A 90 -20.37 31.29 7.91
N GLY A 91 -21.60 30.76 7.90
CA GLY A 91 -21.87 29.34 7.66
C GLY A 91 -21.66 28.89 6.20
N GLU A 92 -21.66 29.83 5.25
CA GLU A 92 -21.57 29.56 3.80
C GLU A 92 -20.18 29.08 3.36
N LEU A 93 -19.16 29.36 4.16
CA LEU A 93 -17.79 28.91 3.89
C LEU A 93 -17.68 27.39 3.70
N PHE A 94 -18.45 26.62 4.47
CA PHE A 94 -18.40 25.16 4.40
C PHE A 94 -18.87 24.63 3.04
N ARG A 95 -19.93 25.20 2.48
CA ARG A 95 -20.44 24.82 1.13
C ARG A 95 -19.40 25.10 0.04
N PHE A 96 -18.77 26.28 0.10
CA PHE A 96 -17.70 26.63 -0.81
C PHE A 96 -16.51 25.64 -0.72
N MET A 97 -16.05 25.35 0.49
CA MET A 97 -14.92 24.46 0.70
C MET A 97 -15.20 23.01 0.27
N LEU A 98 -16.45 22.53 0.38
CA LEU A 98 -16.88 21.21 -0.07
C LEU A 98 -16.65 21.00 -1.57
N ILE A 99 -16.72 22.06 -2.38
CA ILE A 99 -16.53 21.99 -3.83
C ILE A 99 -15.10 22.41 -4.20
N TYR A 100 -14.59 23.48 -3.57
CA TYR A 100 -13.27 24.04 -3.87
C TYR A 100 -12.13 23.08 -3.52
N THR A 101 -12.15 22.46 -2.34
CA THR A 101 -11.07 21.58 -1.90
C THR A 101 -10.92 20.32 -2.77
N PRO A 102 -11.97 19.57 -3.13
CA PRO A 102 -11.85 18.47 -4.08
C PRO A 102 -11.40 18.92 -5.47
N SER A 103 -11.86 20.08 -5.93
CA SER A 103 -11.43 20.63 -7.22
C SER A 103 -9.95 20.98 -7.23
N LEU A 104 -9.43 21.55 -6.13
CA LEU A 104 -8.01 21.82 -5.94
C LEU A 104 -7.19 20.51 -5.90
N PHE A 105 -7.67 19.51 -5.17
CA PHE A 105 -7.03 18.20 -5.12
C PHE A 105 -6.87 17.57 -6.50
N VAL A 106 -7.96 17.53 -7.27
CA VAL A 106 -7.94 16.98 -8.64
C VAL A 106 -7.03 17.80 -9.55
N SER A 107 -7.08 19.13 -9.47
CA SER A 107 -6.26 20.01 -10.27
C SER A 107 -4.76 19.83 -9.97
N LEU A 108 -4.38 19.66 -8.71
CA LEU A 108 -3.00 19.37 -8.30
C LEU A 108 -2.53 17.99 -8.77
N ILE A 109 -3.39 16.97 -8.74
CA ILE A 109 -3.06 15.64 -9.31
C ILE A 109 -2.75 15.77 -10.81
N ILE A 110 -3.63 16.43 -11.55
CA ILE A 110 -3.45 16.63 -13.00
C ILE A 110 -2.15 17.39 -13.27
N ALA A 111 -1.90 18.48 -12.54
CA ALA A 111 -0.66 19.26 -12.66
C ALA A 111 0.59 18.39 -12.41
N ARG A 112 0.60 17.57 -11.37
CA ARG A 112 1.71 16.64 -11.07
C ARG A 112 1.92 15.59 -12.15
N ILE A 113 0.85 15.08 -12.75
CA ILE A 113 0.96 14.12 -13.87
C ILE A 113 1.60 14.81 -15.08
N ILE A 114 1.15 16.02 -15.40
CA ILE A 114 1.69 16.80 -16.53
C ILE A 114 3.15 17.15 -16.30
N GLU A 115 3.50 17.69 -15.11
CA GLU A 115 4.88 18.01 -14.75
C GLU A 115 5.79 16.78 -14.85
N ARG A 116 5.33 15.65 -14.35
CA ARG A 116 6.07 14.39 -14.42
C ARG A 116 6.26 13.92 -15.85
N PHE A 117 5.23 14.03 -16.67
CA PHE A 117 5.32 13.72 -18.10
C PHE A 117 6.35 14.60 -18.80
N ILE A 118 6.33 15.91 -18.58
CA ILE A 118 7.29 16.86 -19.14
C ILE A 118 8.73 16.52 -18.70
N ILE A 119 8.96 16.31 -17.39
CA ILE A 119 10.28 15.99 -16.85
C ILE A 119 10.78 14.65 -17.41
N ASN A 120 9.93 13.64 -17.51
CA ASN A 120 10.28 12.33 -18.04
C ASN A 120 10.65 12.43 -19.53
N THR A 121 9.87 13.15 -20.32
CA THR A 121 10.15 13.39 -21.74
C THR A 121 11.47 14.14 -21.92
N TYR A 122 11.72 15.19 -21.12
CA TYR A 122 12.98 15.93 -21.15
C TYR A 122 14.19 15.03 -20.82
N ARG A 123 14.04 14.13 -19.82
CA ARG A 123 15.09 13.15 -19.46
C ARG A 123 15.33 12.11 -20.55
N GLN A 124 14.30 11.63 -21.21
CA GLN A 124 14.43 10.68 -22.33
C GLN A 124 15.25 11.27 -23.49
N HIS A 125 15.12 12.59 -23.74
CA HIS A 125 15.91 13.28 -24.76
C HIS A 125 17.32 13.70 -24.26
N GLY A 126 17.74 13.17 -23.10
CA GLY A 126 19.09 13.36 -22.57
C GLY A 126 19.25 14.56 -21.64
N GLY A 127 18.22 15.36 -21.43
CA GLY A 127 18.22 16.43 -20.45
C GLY A 127 18.20 15.88 -19.02
N ASN A 128 18.94 16.51 -18.11
CA ASN A 128 19.05 16.10 -16.70
C ASN A 128 19.32 14.60 -16.52
N SER A 129 20.14 14.00 -17.42
CA SER A 129 20.59 12.61 -17.29
C SER A 129 21.72 12.52 -16.28
N ARG A 130 21.82 11.37 -15.59
CA ARG A 130 22.92 11.06 -14.68
C ARG A 130 23.72 9.88 -15.19
N SER A 131 25.01 10.07 -15.28
CA SER A 131 25.95 9.02 -15.65
C SER A 131 26.28 8.16 -14.44
N VAL A 132 26.14 6.84 -14.59
CA VAL A 132 26.33 5.86 -13.51
C VAL A 132 27.45 4.89 -13.87
N VAL A 133 28.27 4.54 -12.89
CA VAL A 133 29.24 3.46 -12.96
C VAL A 133 28.97 2.46 -11.85
N LEU A 134 29.12 1.18 -12.17
CA LEU A 134 29.00 0.07 -11.22
C LEU A 134 30.39 -0.44 -10.87
N VAL A 135 30.59 -0.86 -9.63
CA VAL A 135 31.87 -1.41 -9.15
C VAL A 135 31.64 -2.72 -8.40
N GLY A 136 32.29 -3.79 -8.87
CA GLY A 136 32.16 -5.13 -8.32
C GLY A 136 31.58 -6.14 -9.31
N ASN A 137 31.57 -7.40 -8.89
CA ASN A 137 31.11 -8.56 -9.70
C ASN A 137 29.95 -9.33 -9.05
N ASP A 138 29.34 -8.78 -8.01
CA ASP A 138 28.24 -9.43 -7.29
C ASP A 138 26.93 -9.34 -8.09
N PRO A 139 26.12 -10.41 -8.14
CA PRO A 139 24.81 -10.39 -8.79
C PRO A 139 23.83 -9.28 -8.28
N ALA A 140 24.05 -8.75 -7.06
CA ALA A 140 23.28 -7.64 -6.53
C ALA A 140 23.37 -6.37 -7.44
N LEU A 141 24.50 -6.19 -8.13
CA LEU A 141 24.64 -5.10 -9.10
C LEU A 141 23.72 -5.24 -10.32
N LEU A 142 23.35 -6.47 -10.71
CA LEU A 142 22.36 -6.69 -11.77
C LEU A 142 20.96 -6.22 -11.35
N LEU A 143 20.61 -6.36 -10.07
CA LEU A 143 19.34 -5.83 -9.57
C LEU A 143 19.35 -4.30 -9.65
N VAL A 144 20.47 -3.66 -9.27
CA VAL A 144 20.63 -2.20 -9.42
C VAL A 144 20.56 -1.80 -10.89
N TYR A 145 21.27 -2.52 -11.76
CA TYR A 145 21.24 -2.27 -13.20
C TYR A 145 19.81 -2.36 -13.76
N ASN A 146 19.11 -3.45 -13.46
CA ASN A 146 17.74 -3.67 -13.94
C ASN A 146 16.81 -2.58 -13.46
N GLU A 147 16.95 -2.14 -12.21
CA GLU A 147 16.13 -1.05 -11.66
C GLU A 147 16.42 0.30 -12.34
N LEU A 148 17.70 0.60 -12.60
CA LEU A 148 18.11 1.83 -13.30
C LEU A 148 17.75 1.81 -14.79
N ALA A 149 17.87 0.66 -15.46
CA ALA A 149 17.62 0.46 -16.89
C ALA A 149 16.13 0.26 -17.22
N SER A 150 15.31 -0.19 -16.25
CA SER A 150 13.89 -0.52 -16.45
C SER A 150 13.06 0.62 -17.02
N ASN A 151 13.45 1.86 -16.73
CA ASN A 151 12.71 3.04 -17.18
C ASN A 151 13.65 4.17 -17.65
N PRO A 152 13.86 4.33 -18.96
CA PRO A 152 14.68 5.40 -19.53
C PRO A 152 14.26 6.81 -19.13
N ALA A 153 12.98 7.02 -18.77
CA ALA A 153 12.46 8.29 -18.30
C ALA A 153 13.05 8.74 -16.94
N ARG A 154 13.68 7.81 -16.19
CA ARG A 154 14.44 8.17 -14.98
C ARG A 154 15.73 8.90 -15.31
N GLY A 155 16.21 8.84 -16.56
CA GLY A 155 17.35 9.57 -17.07
C GLY A 155 18.68 9.08 -16.49
N TYR A 156 18.85 7.76 -16.29
CA TYR A 156 20.14 7.16 -15.94
C TYR A 156 20.86 6.67 -17.20
N ARG A 157 22.15 6.95 -17.29
CA ARG A 157 23.04 6.45 -18.35
C ARG A 157 24.15 5.61 -17.71
N ILE A 158 24.03 4.31 -17.83
CA ILE A 158 25.01 3.37 -17.27
C ILE A 158 26.17 3.30 -18.23
N LYS A 159 27.37 3.75 -17.83
CA LYS A 159 28.58 3.76 -18.64
C LYS A 159 29.21 2.36 -18.73
N GLY A 160 29.11 1.58 -17.66
CA GLY A 160 29.68 0.27 -17.55
C GLY A 160 30.02 -0.11 -16.12
N TYR A 161 30.86 -1.14 -15.97
CA TYR A 161 31.29 -1.59 -14.64
C TYR A 161 32.81 -1.87 -14.58
N TYR A 162 33.37 -1.72 -13.36
CA TYR A 162 34.73 -2.13 -13.02
C TYR A 162 34.66 -3.35 -12.11
N ALA A 163 35.39 -4.42 -12.46
CA ALA A 163 35.50 -5.62 -11.64
C ALA A 163 36.68 -6.46 -12.07
N ASP A 164 37.29 -7.19 -11.12
CA ASP A 164 38.42 -8.09 -11.40
C ASP A 164 37.93 -9.32 -12.21
N ASN A 165 36.76 -9.82 -11.91
CA ASN A 165 36.11 -10.93 -12.62
C ASN A 165 34.86 -10.45 -13.37
N GLU A 166 34.49 -11.17 -14.42
CA GLU A 166 33.25 -10.87 -15.16
C GLU A 166 32.00 -11.04 -14.28
N LEU A 167 31.07 -10.12 -14.46
CA LEU A 167 29.77 -10.18 -13.80
C LEU A 167 28.93 -11.28 -14.45
N LYS A 168 28.62 -12.35 -13.69
CA LYS A 168 27.81 -13.49 -14.18
C LYS A 168 26.44 -13.00 -14.64
N ASN A 169 25.97 -13.51 -15.80
CA ASN A 169 24.69 -13.12 -16.42
C ASN A 169 24.58 -11.63 -16.78
N CYS A 170 25.73 -10.99 -17.07
CA CYS A 170 25.76 -9.59 -17.46
C CYS A 170 25.03 -9.38 -18.81
N PRO A 171 24.07 -8.45 -18.90
CA PRO A 171 23.49 -8.07 -20.18
C PRO A 171 24.56 -7.52 -21.13
N LYS A 172 24.51 -7.91 -22.41
CA LYS A 172 25.48 -7.50 -23.46
C LYS A 172 25.60 -5.96 -23.62
N GLN A 173 24.65 -5.24 -23.06
CA GLN A 173 24.58 -3.76 -23.13
C GLN A 173 25.49 -3.06 -22.12
N ILE A 174 26.04 -3.78 -21.11
CA ILE A 174 26.92 -3.21 -20.11
C ILE A 174 28.36 -3.57 -20.46
N ALA A 175 29.16 -2.56 -20.80
CA ALA A 175 30.58 -2.75 -21.07
C ALA A 175 31.37 -2.90 -19.77
N ARG A 176 32.31 -3.87 -19.71
CA ARG A 176 33.34 -3.91 -18.69
C ARG A 176 34.37 -2.82 -19.01
N LEU A 177 34.55 -1.87 -18.09
CA LEU A 177 35.44 -0.70 -18.27
C LEU A 177 36.89 -0.99 -17.86
N GLY A 178 37.12 -2.02 -17.07
CA GLY A 178 38.42 -2.46 -16.58
C GLY A 178 38.33 -3.24 -15.27
N THR A 179 39.51 -3.47 -14.67
CA THR A 179 39.67 -4.09 -13.35
C THR A 179 39.49 -3.06 -12.23
N LEU A 180 39.54 -3.49 -10.97
CA LEU A 180 39.56 -2.57 -9.82
C LEU A 180 40.88 -1.79 -9.78
N ASP A 181 41.99 -2.40 -10.22
CA ASP A 181 43.27 -1.71 -10.29
C ASP A 181 43.29 -0.63 -11.40
N ASP A 182 42.62 -0.89 -12.53
CA ASP A 182 42.42 0.14 -13.56
C ASP A 182 41.59 1.31 -13.04
N LEU A 183 40.57 1.03 -12.20
CA LEU A 183 39.81 2.08 -11.52
C LEU A 183 40.72 2.87 -10.56
N ALA A 184 41.52 2.17 -9.75
CA ALA A 184 42.44 2.81 -8.79
C ALA A 184 43.49 3.69 -9.50
N ALA A 185 44.09 3.21 -10.60
CA ALA A 185 45.02 3.98 -11.42
C ALA A 185 44.35 5.22 -12.01
N LYS A 186 43.13 5.06 -12.49
CA LYS A 186 42.35 6.19 -12.98
C LYS A 186 41.98 7.18 -11.87
N MET A 187 41.73 6.77 -10.65
CA MET A 187 41.46 7.65 -9.51
C MET A 187 42.68 8.46 -9.09
N GLN A 188 43.91 7.94 -9.32
CA GLN A 188 45.17 8.62 -9.00
C GLN A 188 45.59 9.63 -10.10
N SER A 189 45.26 9.34 -11.35
CA SER A 189 45.53 10.29 -12.44
C SER A 189 44.50 11.41 -12.38
N ASN A 190 44.93 12.61 -12.00
CA ASN A 190 44.09 13.83 -11.91
C ASN A 190 43.42 14.23 -13.25
N ASP A 191 43.56 13.42 -14.29
CA ASP A 191 43.02 13.62 -15.64
C ASP A 191 41.54 13.34 -15.80
N ILE A 192 40.84 13.06 -14.69
CA ILE A 192 39.50 12.49 -14.79
C ILE A 192 38.41 13.46 -14.34
N LYS A 193 37.97 14.21 -15.30
CA LYS A 193 36.54 14.51 -15.38
C LYS A 193 35.84 13.21 -15.83
N PHE A 194 35.63 12.25 -14.90
CA PHE A 194 34.95 10.98 -15.21
C PHE A 194 33.57 11.21 -15.87
N GLY A 195 33.01 12.42 -15.70
CA GLY A 195 31.65 12.69 -16.13
C GLY A 195 30.68 11.69 -15.56
N ILE A 196 30.94 11.25 -14.32
CA ILE A 196 30.11 10.31 -13.55
C ILE A 196 29.43 11.11 -12.46
N ASP A 197 28.13 10.94 -12.33
CA ASP A 197 27.33 11.60 -11.30
C ASP A 197 27.12 10.68 -10.09
N GLU A 198 27.01 9.37 -10.32
CA GLU A 198 26.71 8.40 -9.29
C GLU A 198 27.54 7.11 -9.47
N LEU A 199 28.01 6.53 -8.37
CA LEU A 199 28.78 5.29 -8.36
C LEU A 199 28.13 4.31 -7.37
N PHE A 200 27.86 3.09 -7.85
CA PHE A 200 27.32 1.99 -7.05
C PHE A 200 28.40 0.94 -6.85
N CYS A 201 28.81 0.76 -5.58
CA CYS A 201 29.87 -0.15 -5.18
C CYS A 201 29.30 -1.37 -4.47
N CYS A 202 29.59 -2.57 -4.97
CA CYS A 202 29.23 -3.86 -4.37
C CYS A 202 30.48 -4.73 -4.20
N LEU A 203 31.38 -4.31 -3.32
CA LEU A 203 32.56 -5.05 -2.92
C LEU A 203 32.34 -5.77 -1.58
N SER A 204 33.18 -6.79 -1.27
CA SER A 204 33.14 -7.45 0.03
C SER A 204 33.59 -6.53 1.14
N HIS A 205 33.06 -6.73 2.35
CA HIS A 205 33.57 -6.04 3.53
C HIS A 205 35.06 -6.29 3.79
N ASP A 206 35.58 -7.41 3.32
CA ASP A 206 37.00 -7.72 3.40
C ASP A 206 37.87 -6.76 2.57
N GLU A 207 37.27 -6.10 1.58
CA GLU A 207 37.91 -5.09 0.73
C GLU A 207 37.67 -3.65 1.23
N ASN A 208 37.53 -3.49 2.54
CA ASN A 208 37.18 -2.22 3.17
C ASN A 208 38.10 -1.05 2.74
N GLU A 209 39.42 -1.29 2.60
CA GLU A 209 40.37 -0.27 2.16
C GLU A 209 40.03 0.25 0.75
N LYS A 210 39.67 -0.64 -0.19
CA LYS A 210 39.27 -0.27 -1.55
C LYS A 210 37.96 0.52 -1.52
N ILE A 211 37.00 0.06 -0.72
CA ILE A 211 35.70 0.76 -0.56
C ILE A 211 35.92 2.18 -0.03
N MET A 212 36.73 2.32 1.02
CA MET A 212 37.03 3.62 1.62
C MET A 212 37.78 4.55 0.66
N SER A 213 38.70 4.02 -0.16
CA SER A 213 39.41 4.80 -1.15
C SER A 213 38.48 5.31 -2.26
N ILE A 214 37.58 4.45 -2.76
CA ILE A 214 36.54 4.81 -3.76
C ILE A 214 35.59 5.87 -3.17
N MET A 215 35.16 5.68 -1.92
CA MET A 215 34.27 6.63 -1.25
C MET A 215 34.91 8.01 -1.12
N ARG A 216 36.16 8.09 -0.66
CA ARG A 216 36.92 9.36 -0.56
C ARG A 216 37.09 10.03 -1.92
N PHE A 217 37.39 9.24 -2.95
CA PHE A 217 37.48 9.75 -4.32
C PHE A 217 36.13 10.36 -4.79
N CYS A 218 35.04 9.66 -4.52
CA CYS A 218 33.70 10.13 -4.84
C CYS A 218 33.38 11.45 -4.13
N ASP A 219 33.68 11.54 -2.84
CA ASP A 219 33.46 12.76 -2.04
C ASP A 219 34.28 13.95 -2.59
N THR A 220 35.55 13.70 -2.93
CA THR A 220 36.44 14.75 -3.47
C THR A 220 36.00 15.25 -4.85
N ASN A 221 35.37 14.40 -5.66
CA ASN A 221 34.97 14.71 -7.03
C ASN A 221 33.47 15.00 -7.20
N PHE A 222 32.72 15.18 -6.09
CA PHE A 222 31.27 15.43 -6.07
C PHE A 222 30.46 14.33 -6.75
N ILE A 223 30.94 13.08 -6.71
CA ILE A 223 30.25 11.88 -7.20
C ILE A 223 29.46 11.29 -6.05
N LYS A 224 28.18 11.00 -6.26
CA LYS A 224 27.36 10.40 -5.24
C LYS A 224 27.68 8.92 -5.10
N PHE A 225 28.19 8.51 -3.94
CA PHE A 225 28.56 7.14 -3.64
C PHE A 225 27.38 6.38 -3.03
N TYR A 226 27.12 5.16 -3.53
CA TYR A 226 26.17 4.22 -2.98
C TYR A 226 26.87 2.88 -2.73
N TYR A 227 26.80 2.40 -1.50
CA TYR A 227 27.20 1.05 -1.20
C TYR A 227 26.02 0.09 -1.36
N VAL A 228 26.21 -0.95 -2.16
CA VAL A 228 25.24 -2.02 -2.41
C VAL A 228 25.69 -3.22 -1.58
N PRO A 229 24.93 -3.62 -0.51
CA PRO A 229 25.31 -4.78 0.29
C PRO A 229 25.30 -6.06 -0.57
N ARG A 230 26.34 -6.88 -0.44
CA ARG A 230 26.36 -8.21 -1.07
C ARG A 230 25.24 -9.05 -0.46
N MET A 231 24.35 -9.54 -1.29
CA MET A 231 23.36 -10.53 -0.88
C MET A 231 24.08 -11.87 -0.74
N ILE A 232 24.19 -12.36 0.50
CA ILE A 232 24.90 -13.58 0.80
C ILE A 232 24.27 -14.77 0.07
N GLY A 233 24.99 -15.33 -0.88
CA GLY A 233 24.77 -16.63 -1.49
C GLY A 233 23.64 -16.72 -2.53
N ASN A 234 23.58 -17.87 -3.21
CA ASN A 234 22.59 -18.25 -4.22
C ASN A 234 21.17 -18.48 -3.65
N TYR A 235 20.91 -18.05 -2.43
CA TYR A 235 19.58 -18.10 -1.83
C TYR A 235 18.80 -16.88 -2.31
N ASN A 236 17.68 -17.10 -2.97
CA ASN A 236 16.63 -16.10 -3.19
C ASN A 236 15.98 -15.68 -1.87
N LEU A 237 16.82 -15.19 -0.94
CA LEU A 237 16.36 -14.57 0.29
C LEU A 237 15.69 -13.25 -0.12
N ASN A 238 14.38 -13.28 -0.22
CA ASN A 238 13.57 -12.09 -0.51
C ASN A 238 13.54 -11.20 0.73
N LEU A 239 14.73 -10.66 1.11
CA LEU A 239 14.90 -9.84 2.29
C LEU A 239 14.47 -8.41 1.99
N LYS A 240 13.72 -7.84 2.92
CA LYS A 240 13.23 -6.46 2.86
C LYS A 240 13.94 -5.62 3.91
N PRO A 241 14.42 -4.41 3.55
CA PRO A 241 15.08 -3.54 4.53
C PRO A 241 14.06 -3.00 5.54
N GLU A 242 14.41 -3.09 6.81
CA GLU A 242 13.68 -2.50 7.93
C GLU A 242 14.63 -1.60 8.75
N LYS A 243 14.11 -0.50 9.26
CA LYS A 243 14.89 0.43 10.09
C LYS A 243 14.56 0.20 11.55
N PHE A 244 15.57 -0.17 12.32
CA PHE A 244 15.49 -0.34 13.77
C PHE A 244 16.36 0.73 14.47
N GLY A 245 15.74 1.81 14.88
CA GLY A 245 16.45 2.99 15.35
C GLY A 245 17.34 3.60 14.25
N SER A 246 18.64 3.65 14.47
CA SER A 246 19.64 4.09 13.48
C SER A 246 20.19 2.94 12.61
N ILE A 247 19.84 1.68 12.92
CA ILE A 247 20.38 0.50 12.26
C ILE A 247 19.44 0.04 11.15
N HIS A 248 20.00 -0.30 9.98
CA HIS A 248 19.26 -0.94 8.89
C HIS A 248 19.41 -2.45 9.01
N LEU A 249 18.29 -3.14 9.19
CA LEU A 249 18.19 -4.58 9.26
C LEU A 249 17.46 -5.12 8.02
N PHE A 250 17.63 -6.41 7.77
CA PHE A 250 16.91 -7.09 6.70
C PHE A 250 15.98 -8.14 7.33
N THR A 251 14.70 -8.10 6.96
CA THR A 251 13.69 -9.05 7.39
C THR A 251 13.10 -9.80 6.21
N ASN A 252 12.60 -11.00 6.45
CA ASN A 252 11.92 -11.82 5.44
C ASN A 252 10.48 -11.37 5.17
N HIS A 253 9.90 -10.53 6.04
CA HIS A 253 8.53 -10.03 5.93
C HIS A 253 8.45 -8.53 6.22
N LYS A 254 7.70 -7.82 5.40
CA LYS A 254 7.31 -6.44 5.70
C LYS A 254 5.91 -6.47 6.30
N GLU A 255 5.75 -5.87 7.46
CA GLU A 255 4.49 -5.81 8.18
C GLU A 255 4.03 -4.36 8.39
N PRO A 256 3.35 -3.73 7.41
CA PRO A 256 2.87 -2.35 7.57
C PRO A 256 1.95 -2.17 8.79
N LEU A 257 1.22 -3.22 9.18
CA LEU A 257 0.36 -3.22 10.38
C LEU A 257 1.13 -3.28 11.70
N ARG A 258 2.45 -3.45 11.69
CA ARG A 258 3.29 -3.30 12.90
C ARG A 258 3.35 -1.85 13.38
N SER A 259 3.19 -0.87 12.47
CA SER A 259 3.10 0.55 12.80
C SER A 259 1.85 0.84 13.63
N PHE A 260 2.01 1.58 14.74
CA PHE A 260 0.91 1.98 15.62
C PHE A 260 -0.17 2.78 14.87
N GLY A 261 0.24 3.75 14.03
CA GLY A 261 -0.69 4.58 13.26
C GLY A 261 -1.57 3.76 12.31
N ASN A 262 -0.97 2.78 11.61
CA ASN A 262 -1.70 1.90 10.71
C ASN A 262 -2.68 0.99 11.47
N ARG A 263 -2.28 0.44 12.61
CA ARG A 263 -3.16 -0.36 13.47
C ARG A 263 -4.32 0.45 14.02
N LEU A 264 -4.05 1.67 14.46
CA LEU A 264 -5.08 2.57 14.98
C LEU A 264 -6.10 2.92 13.88
N LEU A 265 -5.62 3.33 12.70
CA LEU A 265 -6.47 3.66 11.55
C LEU A 265 -7.36 2.47 11.17
N LYS A 266 -6.75 1.28 11.01
CA LYS A 266 -7.49 0.05 10.68
C LYS A 266 -8.52 -0.29 11.77
N ARG A 267 -8.13 -0.23 13.05
CA ARG A 267 -9.02 -0.55 14.16
C ARG A 267 -10.19 0.42 14.27
N THR A 268 -9.95 1.72 14.10
CA THR A 268 -11.00 2.73 14.10
C THR A 268 -12.01 2.47 12.98
N PHE A 269 -11.53 2.21 11.77
CA PHE A 269 -12.38 1.86 10.64
C PHE A 269 -13.20 0.59 10.92
N ASP A 270 -12.55 -0.48 11.40
CA ASP A 270 -13.20 -1.74 11.76
C ASP A 270 -14.33 -1.53 12.78
N VAL A 271 -14.09 -0.74 13.85
CA VAL A 271 -15.08 -0.47 14.89
C VAL A 271 -16.24 0.34 14.34
N VAL A 272 -15.96 1.44 13.63
CA VAL A 272 -17.00 2.33 13.09
C VAL A 272 -17.93 1.57 12.14
N VAL A 273 -17.36 0.88 11.14
CA VAL A 273 -18.16 0.15 10.15
C VAL A 273 -18.91 -1.01 10.78
N SER A 274 -18.26 -1.78 11.66
CA SER A 274 -18.93 -2.92 12.32
C SER A 274 -20.03 -2.48 13.26
N SER A 275 -19.88 -1.35 13.97
CA SER A 275 -20.94 -0.78 14.80
C SER A 275 -22.15 -0.37 13.96
N LEU A 276 -21.89 0.30 12.81
CA LEU A 276 -22.95 0.68 11.89
C LEU A 276 -23.72 -0.55 11.38
N VAL A 277 -23.01 -1.59 10.93
CA VAL A 277 -23.61 -2.83 10.43
C VAL A 277 -24.42 -3.52 11.54
N CYS A 278 -23.88 -3.63 12.76
CA CYS A 278 -24.59 -4.25 13.88
C CYS A 278 -25.87 -3.47 14.25
N ILE A 279 -25.84 -2.13 14.25
CA ILE A 279 -27.02 -1.30 14.51
C ILE A 279 -28.08 -1.52 13.43
N VAL A 280 -27.70 -1.50 12.16
CA VAL A 280 -28.63 -1.75 11.05
C VAL A 280 -29.24 -3.15 11.11
N MET A 281 -28.48 -4.15 11.53
CA MET A 281 -28.95 -5.54 11.63
C MET A 281 -29.85 -5.79 12.85
N LEU A 282 -29.79 -4.95 13.89
CA LEU A 282 -30.52 -5.17 15.14
C LEU A 282 -32.03 -5.41 14.94
N PRO A 283 -32.76 -4.60 14.15
CA PRO A 283 -34.19 -4.81 13.92
C PRO A 283 -34.52 -6.09 13.15
N PHE A 284 -33.59 -6.62 12.36
CA PHE A 284 -33.80 -7.84 11.57
C PHE A 284 -33.52 -9.11 12.36
N LEU A 285 -32.79 -9.03 13.48
CA LEU A 285 -32.42 -10.19 14.30
C LEU A 285 -33.64 -11.03 14.78
N PRO A 286 -34.73 -10.43 15.29
CA PRO A 286 -35.91 -11.22 15.70
C PRO A 286 -36.54 -11.98 14.54
N ILE A 287 -36.62 -11.38 13.35
CA ILE A 287 -37.19 -11.99 12.14
C ILE A 287 -36.33 -13.17 11.70
N ILE A 288 -35.00 -12.96 11.59
CA ILE A 288 -34.05 -14.02 11.24
C ILE A 288 -34.10 -15.15 12.26
N ALA A 289 -34.17 -14.82 13.54
CA ALA A 289 -34.25 -15.84 14.61
C ALA A 289 -35.50 -16.67 14.53
N LEU A 290 -36.66 -16.06 14.24
CA LEU A 290 -37.95 -16.75 14.10
C LEU A 290 -37.92 -17.70 12.91
N ILE A 291 -37.41 -17.26 11.74
CA ILE A 291 -37.33 -18.10 10.54
C ILE A 291 -36.40 -19.29 10.77
N ILE A 292 -35.19 -19.05 11.34
CA ILE A 292 -34.22 -20.13 11.61
C ILE A 292 -34.81 -21.16 12.58
N LYS A 293 -35.42 -20.71 13.68
CA LYS A 293 -36.00 -21.62 14.69
C LYS A 293 -37.20 -22.40 14.14
N HIS A 294 -37.99 -21.80 13.25
CA HIS A 294 -39.12 -22.47 12.61
C HIS A 294 -38.67 -23.60 11.68
N GLN A 295 -37.65 -23.36 10.84
CA GLN A 295 -37.14 -24.35 9.87
C GLN A 295 -36.21 -25.38 10.51
N SER A 296 -35.49 -25.01 11.57
CA SER A 296 -34.57 -25.92 12.24
C SER A 296 -34.52 -25.61 13.74
N PRO A 297 -35.16 -26.42 14.61
CA PRO A 297 -35.08 -26.23 16.06
C PRO A 297 -33.65 -26.27 16.58
N GLY A 298 -33.33 -25.36 17.56
CA GLY A 298 -32.00 -25.27 18.17
C GLY A 298 -31.44 -23.85 18.28
N PRO A 299 -30.12 -23.70 18.53
CA PRO A 299 -29.49 -22.39 18.73
C PRO A 299 -29.52 -21.53 17.48
N LEU A 300 -29.67 -20.21 17.64
CA LEU A 300 -29.66 -19.24 16.55
C LEU A 300 -28.28 -19.12 15.91
N LEU A 301 -27.24 -19.06 16.73
CA LEU A 301 -25.88 -18.89 16.30
C LEU A 301 -25.13 -20.20 16.25
N PHE A 302 -24.43 -20.43 15.18
CA PHE A 302 -23.37 -21.41 15.06
C PHE A 302 -22.07 -20.81 15.59
N LYS A 303 -21.38 -21.56 16.46
CA LYS A 303 -20.14 -21.18 17.10
C LYS A 303 -19.07 -22.18 16.73
N GLN A 304 -17.96 -21.74 16.17
CA GLN A 304 -16.85 -22.61 15.82
C GLN A 304 -15.52 -21.98 16.20
N LYS A 305 -14.63 -22.78 16.79
CA LYS A 305 -13.27 -22.31 17.08
C LYS A 305 -12.45 -22.20 15.80
N ARG A 306 -11.76 -21.08 15.65
CA ARG A 306 -10.90 -20.77 14.51
C ARG A 306 -9.56 -20.27 14.99
N THR A 307 -8.53 -20.39 14.14
CA THR A 307 -7.21 -19.79 14.38
C THR A 307 -7.22 -18.32 14.03
N GLY A 308 -6.81 -17.48 14.96
CA GLY A 308 -6.73 -16.02 14.85
C GLY A 308 -5.30 -15.51 14.74
N MET A 309 -5.12 -14.23 15.12
CA MET A 309 -3.81 -13.57 15.12
C MET A 309 -2.86 -14.29 16.10
N ASN A 310 -1.57 -14.38 15.74
CA ASN A 310 -0.52 -15.05 16.51
C ASN A 310 -0.80 -16.52 16.84
N GLY A 311 -1.71 -17.18 16.11
CA GLY A 311 -2.09 -18.56 16.38
C GLY A 311 -3.11 -18.73 17.51
N GLU A 312 -3.57 -17.65 18.14
CA GLU A 312 -4.57 -17.72 19.21
C GLU A 312 -5.91 -18.20 18.68
N THR A 313 -6.59 -19.04 19.46
CA THR A 313 -7.90 -19.54 19.07
C THR A 313 -9.00 -18.58 19.52
N PHE A 314 -9.98 -18.33 18.65
CA PHE A 314 -11.17 -17.54 18.98
C PHE A 314 -12.45 -18.25 18.53
N THR A 315 -13.59 -17.84 19.08
CA THR A 315 -14.90 -18.34 18.66
C THR A 315 -15.46 -17.46 17.55
N CYS A 316 -15.58 -18.00 16.35
CA CYS A 316 -16.20 -17.35 15.19
C CYS A 316 -17.73 -17.55 15.25
N TYR A 317 -18.50 -16.47 15.14
CA TYR A 317 -19.95 -16.48 15.17
C TYR A 317 -20.53 -16.43 13.75
N LYS A 318 -21.54 -17.29 13.48
CA LYS A 318 -22.35 -17.25 12.25
C LYS A 318 -23.81 -17.50 12.59
N PHE A 319 -24.72 -17.08 11.73
CA PHE A 319 -26.07 -17.62 11.80
C PHE A 319 -26.06 -19.07 11.40
N ARG A 320 -26.85 -19.89 12.11
CA ARG A 320 -26.96 -21.28 11.76
C ARG A 320 -27.72 -21.44 10.44
N SER A 321 -27.06 -22.02 9.46
CA SER A 321 -27.56 -22.26 8.10
C SER A 321 -27.76 -23.75 7.77
N MET A 322 -27.45 -24.65 8.74
CA MET A 322 -27.54 -26.07 8.61
C MET A 322 -28.25 -26.68 9.84
N HIS A 323 -28.85 -27.84 9.68
CA HIS A 323 -29.35 -28.61 10.80
C HIS A 323 -28.24 -28.96 11.80
N VAL A 324 -28.59 -29.05 13.07
CA VAL A 324 -27.63 -29.41 14.12
C VAL A 324 -27.05 -30.80 13.83
N ASN A 325 -25.73 -30.89 13.75
CA ASN A 325 -25.03 -32.14 13.50
C ASN A 325 -23.70 -32.18 14.26
N LYS A 326 -23.17 -33.37 14.50
CA LYS A 326 -21.92 -33.60 15.24
C LYS A 326 -20.66 -33.42 14.38
N ALA A 327 -20.81 -33.39 13.07
CA ALA A 327 -19.67 -33.30 12.12
C ALA A 327 -19.29 -31.87 11.75
N ALA A 328 -19.84 -30.85 12.42
CA ALA A 328 -19.64 -29.44 12.06
C ALA A 328 -18.20 -28.96 12.20
N ASP A 329 -17.40 -29.55 13.09
CA ASP A 329 -16.00 -29.15 13.35
C ASP A 329 -14.99 -29.96 12.53
N THR A 330 -15.42 -31.08 11.91
CA THR A 330 -14.54 -32.00 11.19
C THR A 330 -14.79 -32.02 9.68
N GLN A 331 -16.02 -31.75 9.24
CA GLN A 331 -16.42 -31.87 7.85
C GLN A 331 -16.71 -30.50 7.25
N GLN A 332 -15.93 -30.12 6.20
CA GLN A 332 -16.18 -28.91 5.42
C GLN A 332 -17.53 -28.99 4.69
N ALA A 333 -18.25 -27.87 4.63
CA ALA A 333 -19.49 -27.78 3.89
C ALA A 333 -19.23 -27.79 2.37
N THR A 334 -20.03 -28.60 1.65
CA THR A 334 -19.98 -28.72 0.19
C THR A 334 -21.08 -27.87 -0.48
N GLN A 335 -21.02 -27.77 -1.82
CA GLN A 335 -21.97 -26.96 -2.59
C GLN A 335 -23.41 -27.44 -2.44
N ASP A 336 -23.66 -28.74 -2.53
CA ASP A 336 -24.98 -29.34 -2.42
C ASP A 336 -25.14 -30.16 -1.11
N ASP A 337 -24.70 -29.55 -0.01
CA ASP A 337 -24.71 -30.17 1.30
C ASP A 337 -26.15 -30.42 1.79
N PRO A 338 -26.55 -31.66 2.03
CA PRO A 338 -27.92 -32.01 2.43
C PRO A 338 -28.31 -31.50 3.83
N ARG A 339 -27.34 -31.06 4.61
CA ARG A 339 -27.57 -30.47 5.95
C ARG A 339 -28.19 -29.07 5.92
N LYS A 340 -28.22 -28.40 4.73
CA LYS A 340 -28.78 -27.05 4.60
C LYS A 340 -30.32 -27.07 4.64
N PHE A 341 -30.90 -26.16 5.40
CA PHE A 341 -32.34 -25.87 5.30
C PHE A 341 -32.60 -24.72 4.29
N PRO A 342 -33.83 -24.56 3.77
CA PRO A 342 -34.11 -23.60 2.68
C PRO A 342 -33.62 -22.17 2.94
N PHE A 343 -33.98 -21.59 4.10
CA PHE A 343 -33.50 -20.25 4.48
C PHE A 343 -31.99 -20.20 4.74
N GLY A 344 -31.44 -21.30 5.28
CA GLY A 344 -29.98 -21.45 5.44
C GLY A 344 -29.25 -21.41 4.11
N ASN A 345 -29.79 -22.03 3.07
CA ASN A 345 -29.24 -21.95 1.72
C ASN A 345 -29.29 -20.53 1.15
N PHE A 346 -30.41 -19.81 1.34
CA PHE A 346 -30.53 -18.39 0.97
C PHE A 346 -29.47 -17.53 1.71
N MET A 347 -29.33 -17.70 3.03
CA MET A 347 -28.35 -16.95 3.83
C MET A 347 -26.92 -17.19 3.34
N ARG A 348 -26.56 -18.43 2.99
CA ARG A 348 -25.21 -18.74 2.47
C ARG A 348 -24.95 -18.12 1.11
N LYS A 349 -25.91 -18.20 0.18
CA LYS A 349 -25.80 -17.57 -1.13
C LYS A 349 -25.67 -16.04 -1.06
N SER A 350 -26.33 -15.41 -0.08
CA SER A 350 -26.28 -13.97 0.16
C SER A 350 -25.19 -13.56 1.16
N ASN A 351 -24.44 -14.50 1.74
CA ASN A 351 -23.47 -14.30 2.83
C ASN A 351 -24.06 -13.69 4.12
N LEU A 352 -25.37 -13.69 4.27
CA LEU A 352 -26.04 -13.21 5.48
C LEU A 352 -25.69 -14.06 6.71
N ASP A 353 -25.36 -15.33 6.52
CA ASP A 353 -24.92 -16.20 7.62
C ASP A 353 -23.63 -15.71 8.29
N GLU A 354 -22.80 -14.91 7.61
CA GLU A 354 -21.54 -14.38 8.14
C GLU A 354 -21.68 -13.05 8.89
N PHE A 355 -22.87 -12.42 8.89
CA PHE A 355 -23.08 -11.13 9.58
C PHE A 355 -22.72 -11.14 11.08
N PRO A 356 -22.96 -12.21 11.87
CA PRO A 356 -22.53 -12.22 13.26
C PRO A 356 -21.01 -12.08 13.46
N GLN A 357 -20.20 -12.25 12.41
CA GLN A 357 -18.75 -12.00 12.48
C GLN A 357 -18.42 -10.52 12.70
N PHE A 358 -19.30 -9.57 12.34
CA PHE A 358 -19.11 -8.16 12.68
C PHE A 358 -19.04 -7.96 14.20
N PHE A 359 -19.71 -8.80 14.97
CA PHE A 359 -19.55 -8.84 16.42
C PHE A 359 -18.16 -9.33 16.85
N ASN A 360 -17.57 -10.31 16.15
CA ASN A 360 -16.16 -10.68 16.35
C ASN A 360 -15.21 -9.53 16.03
N VAL A 361 -15.53 -8.72 15.03
CA VAL A 361 -14.73 -7.51 14.71
C VAL A 361 -14.82 -6.49 15.83
N LEU A 362 -16.01 -6.23 16.38
CA LEU A 362 -16.21 -5.30 17.52
C LEU A 362 -15.44 -5.73 18.77
N ILE A 363 -15.49 -7.02 19.11
CA ILE A 363 -14.72 -7.60 20.23
C ILE A 363 -13.22 -7.47 19.98
N GLY A 364 -12.79 -7.53 18.70
CA GLY A 364 -11.40 -7.38 18.32
C GLY A 364 -10.69 -8.66 17.93
N ASN A 365 -11.41 -9.78 17.83
CA ASN A 365 -10.85 -11.07 17.38
C ASN A 365 -10.66 -11.12 15.86
N MET A 366 -11.44 -10.32 15.11
CA MET A 366 -11.42 -10.23 13.66
C MET A 366 -11.26 -8.77 13.20
N SER A 367 -11.06 -8.62 11.91
CA SER A 367 -11.11 -7.36 11.13
C SER A 367 -12.13 -7.51 10.00
N ILE A 368 -12.58 -6.42 9.40
CA ILE A 368 -13.42 -6.48 8.20
C ILE A 368 -12.64 -7.11 7.06
N VAL A 369 -11.39 -6.66 6.86
CA VAL A 369 -10.50 -7.16 5.80
C VAL A 369 -9.30 -7.86 6.41
N GLY A 370 -9.02 -9.08 5.96
CA GLY A 370 -7.88 -9.88 6.40
C GLY A 370 -7.93 -11.30 5.83
N PRO A 371 -6.95 -12.16 6.14
CA PRO A 371 -6.97 -13.57 5.79
C PRO A 371 -8.21 -14.28 6.37
N ARG A 372 -8.87 -15.12 5.56
CA ARG A 372 -10.05 -15.86 6.05
C ARG A 372 -9.68 -16.83 7.17
N PRO A 373 -10.38 -16.83 8.34
CA PRO A 373 -10.02 -17.72 9.45
C PRO A 373 -10.29 -19.17 9.10
N HIS A 374 -9.31 -20.05 9.30
CA HIS A 374 -9.42 -21.49 9.06
C HIS A 374 -9.84 -22.25 10.32
N MET A 375 -10.41 -23.45 10.13
CA MET A 375 -10.68 -24.41 11.21
C MET A 375 -9.34 -24.85 11.84
N LEU A 376 -9.36 -25.22 13.12
CA LEU A 376 -8.13 -25.65 13.81
C LEU A 376 -7.48 -26.83 13.10
N LEU A 377 -8.28 -27.82 12.69
CA LEU A 377 -7.81 -28.97 11.92
C LEU A 377 -7.10 -28.57 10.62
N HIS A 378 -7.63 -27.59 9.89
CA HIS A 378 -6.99 -27.10 8.68
C HIS A 378 -5.65 -26.40 8.98
N THR A 379 -5.56 -25.66 10.09
CA THR A 379 -4.31 -25.03 10.51
C THR A 379 -3.26 -26.07 10.84
N GLU A 380 -3.62 -27.14 11.55
CA GLU A 380 -2.73 -28.24 11.89
C GLU A 380 -2.19 -28.93 10.62
N VAL A 381 -3.10 -29.41 9.76
CA VAL A 381 -2.72 -30.16 8.54
C VAL A 381 -1.89 -29.32 7.57
N TYR A 382 -2.33 -28.08 7.27
CA TYR A 382 -1.66 -27.28 6.26
C TYR A 382 -0.39 -26.57 6.77
N SER A 383 -0.24 -26.39 8.08
CA SER A 383 1.01 -25.82 8.63
C SER A 383 2.20 -26.75 8.45
N GLU A 384 1.99 -28.07 8.38
CA GLU A 384 3.04 -29.04 8.10
C GLU A 384 3.35 -29.17 6.60
N GLN A 385 2.34 -29.00 5.74
CA GLN A 385 2.46 -29.22 4.30
C GLN A 385 2.92 -27.97 3.54
N ILE A 386 2.56 -26.78 4.01
CA ILE A 386 2.83 -25.52 3.32
C ILE A 386 3.79 -24.67 4.14
N GLY A 387 5.02 -24.56 3.66
CA GLY A 387 5.99 -23.63 4.23
C GLY A 387 5.43 -22.21 4.24
N ARG A 388 5.64 -21.43 5.31
CA ARG A 388 5.11 -20.08 5.51
C ARG A 388 3.59 -19.99 5.79
N TYR A 389 2.88 -21.13 5.96
CA TYR A 389 1.44 -21.11 6.27
C TYR A 389 1.13 -20.21 7.48
N MET A 390 1.94 -20.26 8.54
CA MET A 390 1.71 -19.52 9.78
C MET A 390 1.85 -17.99 9.62
N VAL A 391 2.49 -17.51 8.57
CA VAL A 391 2.64 -16.06 8.31
C VAL A 391 1.30 -15.36 8.15
N ARG A 392 0.26 -16.06 7.66
CA ARG A 392 -1.09 -15.53 7.54
C ARG A 392 -1.72 -15.12 8.88
N HIS A 393 -1.18 -15.61 9.98
CA HIS A 393 -1.64 -15.27 11.33
C HIS A 393 -0.93 -14.06 11.96
N PHE A 394 -0.08 -13.34 11.21
CA PHE A 394 0.56 -12.10 11.67
C PHE A 394 -0.40 -10.91 11.73
N CYS A 395 -1.59 -11.05 11.17
CA CYS A 395 -2.66 -10.07 11.31
C CYS A 395 -3.98 -10.74 11.72
N LYS A 396 -4.97 -9.92 12.11
CA LYS A 396 -6.30 -10.42 12.45
C LYS A 396 -6.98 -11.02 11.22
N PRO A 397 -7.68 -12.16 11.37
CA PRO A 397 -8.47 -12.71 10.28
C PRO A 397 -9.61 -11.77 9.88
N GLY A 398 -9.98 -11.79 8.60
CA GLY A 398 -11.01 -10.94 8.03
C GLY A 398 -12.33 -11.65 7.70
N ILE A 399 -13.42 -10.87 7.63
CA ILE A 399 -14.69 -11.31 7.04
C ILE A 399 -14.49 -11.48 5.54
N THR A 400 -13.83 -10.52 4.90
CA THR A 400 -13.36 -10.60 3.51
C THR A 400 -11.85 -10.45 3.44
N GLY A 401 -11.23 -10.77 2.29
CA GLY A 401 -9.78 -10.69 2.13
C GLY A 401 -9.34 -10.81 0.69
N TRP A 402 -8.07 -10.48 0.43
CA TRP A 402 -7.50 -10.46 -0.91
C TRP A 402 -7.62 -11.81 -1.63
N ALA A 403 -7.33 -12.92 -0.97
CA ALA A 403 -7.49 -14.24 -1.54
C ALA A 403 -8.95 -14.52 -1.97
N GLN A 404 -9.93 -14.06 -1.18
CA GLN A 404 -11.35 -14.27 -1.47
C GLN A 404 -11.80 -13.50 -2.71
N VAL A 405 -11.45 -12.21 -2.84
CA VAL A 405 -11.88 -11.36 -3.95
C VAL A 405 -11.11 -11.63 -5.25
N THR A 406 -10.00 -12.37 -5.18
CA THR A 406 -9.19 -12.78 -6.33
C THR A 406 -9.42 -14.24 -6.76
N GLY A 407 -10.56 -14.84 -6.37
CA GLY A 407 -11.03 -16.13 -6.90
C GLY A 407 -10.70 -17.36 -6.04
N PHE A 408 -10.07 -17.20 -4.86
CA PHE A 408 -9.72 -18.33 -3.97
C PHE A 408 -10.62 -18.39 -2.73
N ARG A 409 -11.93 -18.24 -2.94
CA ARG A 409 -12.92 -18.18 -1.87
C ARG A 409 -13.47 -19.55 -1.46
N GLY A 410 -13.72 -20.45 -2.39
CA GLY A 410 -14.46 -21.68 -2.24
C GLY A 410 -13.73 -22.80 -1.50
N GLU A 411 -14.24 -24.01 -1.67
CA GLU A 411 -13.61 -25.25 -1.23
C GLU A 411 -12.25 -25.42 -1.89
N THR A 412 -11.25 -25.83 -1.13
CA THR A 412 -9.92 -26.18 -1.65
C THR A 412 -9.85 -27.70 -1.76
N LYS A 413 -9.91 -28.22 -2.98
CA LYS A 413 -9.86 -29.67 -3.27
C LYS A 413 -8.42 -30.15 -3.40
N GLU A 414 -7.53 -29.29 -3.85
CA GLU A 414 -6.14 -29.63 -4.12
C GLU A 414 -5.20 -28.70 -3.35
N LEU A 415 -4.01 -29.20 -3.01
CA LEU A 415 -3.01 -28.49 -2.21
C LEU A 415 -2.60 -27.17 -2.82
N TRP A 416 -2.39 -27.13 -4.16
CA TRP A 416 -1.98 -25.90 -4.85
C TRP A 416 -2.99 -24.75 -4.70
N GLN A 417 -4.30 -25.07 -4.59
CA GLN A 417 -5.32 -24.02 -4.37
C GLN A 417 -5.17 -23.40 -2.98
N MET A 418 -4.79 -24.20 -1.99
CA MET A 418 -4.49 -23.71 -0.65
C MET A 418 -3.20 -22.90 -0.63
N GLU A 419 -2.15 -23.34 -1.32
CA GLU A 419 -0.89 -22.60 -1.45
C GLU A 419 -1.11 -21.23 -2.09
N GLU A 420 -1.89 -21.14 -3.17
CA GLU A 420 -2.24 -19.87 -3.81
C GLU A 420 -3.03 -18.95 -2.87
N ARG A 421 -3.96 -19.51 -2.09
CA ARG A 421 -4.69 -18.75 -1.07
C ARG A 421 -3.74 -18.17 -0.04
N ILE A 422 -2.82 -18.98 0.50
CA ILE A 422 -1.82 -18.57 1.48
C ILE A 422 -0.89 -17.50 0.89
N ARG A 423 -0.43 -17.69 -0.35
CA ARG A 423 0.42 -16.71 -1.04
C ARG A 423 -0.26 -15.33 -1.15
N ARG A 424 -1.56 -15.29 -1.44
CA ARG A 424 -2.34 -14.05 -1.51
C ARG A 424 -2.60 -13.45 -0.14
N ASP A 425 -2.82 -14.27 0.87
CA ASP A 425 -2.96 -13.82 2.25
C ASP A 425 -1.66 -13.17 2.74
N ILE A 426 -0.49 -13.78 2.45
CA ILE A 426 0.84 -13.23 2.77
C ILE A 426 1.07 -11.93 2.00
N TRP A 427 0.74 -11.92 0.70
CA TRP A 427 0.88 -10.71 -0.11
C TRP A 427 0.07 -9.54 0.48
N TYR A 428 -1.16 -9.78 0.91
CA TYR A 428 -1.98 -8.77 1.60
C TYR A 428 -1.29 -8.24 2.85
N ILE A 429 -0.77 -9.11 3.70
CA ILE A 429 -0.09 -8.72 4.95
C ILE A 429 1.12 -7.84 4.65
N GLU A 430 1.92 -8.20 3.66
CA GLU A 430 3.14 -7.50 3.27
C GLU A 430 2.88 -6.17 2.55
N ASN A 431 1.76 -6.03 1.86
CA ASN A 431 1.41 -4.85 1.04
C ASN A 431 0.22 -4.08 1.60
N TRP A 432 -0.15 -4.31 2.85
CA TRP A 432 -1.29 -3.65 3.44
C TRP A 432 -1.20 -2.13 3.33
N SER A 433 -2.30 -1.53 2.92
CA SER A 433 -2.58 -0.11 2.98
C SER A 433 -4.07 0.09 3.20
N PHE A 434 -4.46 1.24 3.74
CA PHE A 434 -5.88 1.54 3.95
C PHE A 434 -6.67 1.58 2.63
N SER A 435 -6.06 2.07 1.56
CA SER A 435 -6.63 2.04 0.21
C SER A 435 -6.85 0.63 -0.32
N LEU A 436 -5.97 -0.32 0.02
CA LEU A 436 -6.13 -1.73 -0.33
C LEU A 436 -7.34 -2.34 0.39
N ASP A 437 -7.55 -2.03 1.67
CA ASP A 437 -8.75 -2.47 2.41
C ASP A 437 -10.03 -1.95 1.74
N LEU A 438 -10.10 -0.67 1.39
CA LEU A 438 -11.25 -0.10 0.67
C LEU A 438 -11.47 -0.76 -0.69
N HIS A 439 -10.39 -1.04 -1.42
CA HIS A 439 -10.46 -1.74 -2.70
C HIS A 439 -11.01 -3.16 -2.55
N ILE A 440 -10.55 -3.91 -1.54
CA ILE A 440 -11.05 -5.28 -1.25
C ILE A 440 -12.53 -5.23 -0.88
N ILE A 441 -12.97 -4.27 -0.07
CA ILE A 441 -14.38 -4.08 0.27
C ILE A 441 -15.21 -3.81 -1.00
N PHE A 442 -14.73 -2.90 -1.85
CA PHE A 442 -15.39 -2.60 -3.12
C PHE A 442 -15.52 -3.85 -4.02
N LEU A 443 -14.44 -4.63 -4.17
CA LEU A 443 -14.47 -5.89 -4.91
C LEU A 443 -15.43 -6.91 -4.29
N THR A 444 -15.53 -6.97 -2.96
CA THR A 444 -16.47 -7.84 -2.26
C THR A 444 -17.92 -7.47 -2.60
N PHE A 445 -18.25 -6.17 -2.58
CA PHE A 445 -19.58 -5.73 -2.99
C PHE A 445 -19.88 -6.05 -4.46
N THR A 446 -18.93 -5.80 -5.36
CA THR A 446 -19.14 -6.11 -6.79
C THR A 446 -19.26 -7.60 -7.06
N SER A 447 -18.60 -8.46 -6.28
CA SER A 447 -18.70 -9.92 -6.41
C SER A 447 -20.08 -10.46 -6.01
N ILE A 448 -20.77 -9.80 -5.06
CA ILE A 448 -22.14 -10.18 -4.67
C ILE A 448 -23.10 -10.00 -5.85
N PHE A 449 -22.92 -8.95 -6.65
CA PHE A 449 -23.77 -8.67 -7.83
C PHE A 449 -23.37 -9.48 -9.07
N LYS A 450 -22.12 -9.97 -9.15
CA LYS A 450 -21.60 -10.72 -10.31
C LYS A 450 -21.72 -12.22 -10.17
N HIS A 451 -22.70 -12.80 -9.51
CA HIS A 451 -22.90 -14.25 -9.37
C HIS A 451 -21.59 -15.03 -9.53
N ASP A 452 -20.71 -14.96 -8.53
CA ASP A 452 -19.44 -15.68 -8.56
C ASP A 452 -19.75 -17.19 -8.51
N LYS A 453 -19.41 -17.92 -9.58
CA LYS A 453 -19.64 -19.37 -9.68
C LYS A 453 -18.99 -20.18 -8.53
N ASN A 454 -18.09 -19.55 -7.80
CA ASN A 454 -17.35 -20.14 -6.68
C ASN A 454 -17.92 -19.76 -5.30
N ALA A 455 -19.02 -18.97 -5.21
CA ALA A 455 -19.68 -18.61 -3.97
C ALA A 455 -20.89 -19.52 -3.76
N TYR A 456 -20.88 -20.34 -2.71
CA TYR A 456 -21.97 -21.23 -2.27
C TYR A 456 -22.05 -21.33 -0.77
#